data_ceb4f3fa5b7279d0427900d030a633ff
#
_entry.id   ceb4f3fa5b7279d0427900d030a633ff
#
_cell.length_a   1.000
_cell.length_b   1.000
_cell.length_c   1.000
_cell.angle_alpha   90.00
_cell.angle_beta   90.00
_cell.angle_gamma   90.00
#
_symmetry.space_group_name_H-M   'P 1'
#
loop_
_entity.id
_entity.type
_entity.pdbx_description
1 polymer ?
#
loop_
_entity_poly.entity_id
_entity_poly.type
_entity_poly.pdbx_seq_one_letter_code
_entity_poly.pdbx_strand_id
1 'polypeptide(L)'
;PALRASEWLSDAPEALLYLHVPFCEAKCFYCNFAVDVSTDEQIHIGYVDALLRELNTHADWLGQTKIRGIDIGGGTPTRLSGRQLERLCRALEPYTQSTGHAFPVSIETTPRIASQEPDKLSILSRGGVQRVSMGVQSFNAATLALVNRRRQVEQTERAMANLRAAGFQRLNLDIIFGLPGQSLSDWLADLERIIALTPDSVTTYDCLYRGKGRALTKIAPTTPTPAQYGAMYDAGYERLTQAGWHASYGSVNFSRRRDETGTSACFEGRLLDGLPYLGLGNYASSLRGNRWSFNTYSVGDYTQRINAGANPCEYYYDLPAGEAQAKYILYSLNYGFIDEQRFRRRFGLGLQEAYPRELAYATTNGLLCQRGSHWGVTTGRFEHMHIIRSLFYPTAAREWLTSL
;
A
#
# COMPACT_ATOMS: atom_id res chain seq x y z
N PRO A 1 5.52 5.04 -29.78
CA PRO A 1 4.88 5.84 -28.73
C PRO A 1 4.20 4.89 -27.76
N ALA A 2 4.42 5.11 -26.44
CA ALA A 2 3.75 4.31 -25.43
C ALA A 2 2.23 4.56 -25.54
N LEU A 3 1.44 3.50 -25.66
CA LEU A 3 -0.02 3.58 -25.66
C LEU A 3 -0.51 4.16 -24.33
N ARG A 4 -1.57 4.95 -24.34
CA ARG A 4 -2.22 5.40 -23.09
C ARG A 4 -2.77 4.19 -22.34
N ALA A 5 -2.79 4.25 -21.01
CA ALA A 5 -3.26 3.12 -20.20
C ALA A 5 -4.69 2.68 -20.57
N SER A 6 -5.60 3.61 -20.90
CA SER A 6 -6.94 3.29 -21.34
C SER A 6 -7.02 2.49 -22.65
N GLU A 7 -6.02 2.60 -23.53
CA GLU A 7 -6.02 1.88 -24.81
C GLU A 7 -5.82 0.36 -24.63
N TRP A 8 -5.08 -0.05 -23.60
CA TRP A 8 -4.89 -1.46 -23.30
C TRP A 8 -5.72 -1.97 -22.10
N LEU A 9 -6.43 -1.07 -21.42
CA LEU A 9 -7.46 -1.40 -20.43
C LEU A 9 -8.87 -1.49 -21.02
N SER A 10 -9.06 -1.14 -22.30
CA SER A 10 -10.34 -0.85 -22.94
C SER A 10 -11.43 -1.91 -22.80
N ASP A 11 -11.06 -3.20 -22.71
CA ASP A 11 -11.99 -4.34 -22.61
C ASP A 11 -12.05 -4.95 -21.20
N ALA A 12 -11.50 -4.28 -20.19
CA ALA A 12 -11.60 -4.72 -18.80
C ALA A 12 -12.99 -4.37 -18.23
N PRO A 13 -13.84 -5.35 -17.88
CA PRO A 13 -15.20 -5.06 -17.38
C PRO A 13 -15.16 -4.47 -15.96
N GLU A 14 -14.13 -4.76 -15.21
CA GLU A 14 -13.88 -4.25 -13.86
C GLU A 14 -12.42 -3.82 -13.73
N ALA A 15 -12.18 -2.75 -12.95
CA ALA A 15 -10.85 -2.25 -12.67
C ALA A 15 -10.78 -1.52 -11.32
N LEU A 16 -9.56 -1.16 -10.94
CA LEU A 16 -9.26 -0.35 -9.77
C LEU A 16 -8.65 0.97 -10.21
N LEU A 17 -8.82 2.01 -9.41
CA LEU A 17 -8.25 3.32 -9.67
C LEU A 17 -7.33 3.74 -8.52
N TYR A 18 -6.12 4.19 -8.86
CA TYR A 18 -5.16 4.72 -7.91
C TYR A 18 -4.75 6.13 -8.32
N LEU A 19 -4.83 7.08 -7.40
CA LEU A 19 -4.35 8.44 -7.58
C LEU A 19 -3.13 8.67 -6.69
N HIS A 20 -2.00 8.99 -7.32
CA HIS A 20 -0.78 9.34 -6.61
C HIS A 20 -0.74 10.83 -6.30
N VAL A 21 -0.58 11.20 -5.04
CA VAL A 21 -0.37 12.57 -4.59
C VAL A 21 0.96 12.61 -3.82
N PRO A 22 2.03 13.17 -4.41
CA PRO A 22 3.40 12.99 -3.91
C PRO A 22 3.77 13.86 -2.72
N PHE A 23 2.94 14.81 -2.30
CA PHE A 23 3.34 15.86 -1.38
C PHE A 23 3.43 15.38 0.07
N CYS A 24 4.58 15.66 0.71
CA CYS A 24 4.83 15.39 2.12
C CYS A 24 5.45 16.62 2.80
N GLU A 25 5.43 16.62 4.14
CA GLU A 25 6.14 17.66 4.92
C GLU A 25 7.64 17.41 4.95
N ALA A 26 8.05 16.15 4.94
CA ALA A 26 9.44 15.71 4.91
C ALA A 26 9.50 14.30 4.32
N LYS A 27 10.62 13.92 3.74
CA LYS A 27 10.88 12.56 3.28
C LYS A 27 11.43 11.74 4.45
N CYS A 28 10.68 10.73 4.87
CA CYS A 28 11.14 9.75 5.86
C CYS A 28 12.22 8.86 5.24
N PHE A 29 13.22 8.43 6.04
CA PHE A 29 14.36 7.66 5.50
C PHE A 29 14.00 6.24 5.06
N TYR A 30 12.91 5.67 5.55
CA TYR A 30 12.39 4.37 5.09
C TYR A 30 11.51 4.46 3.84
N CYS A 31 11.13 5.66 3.40
CA CYS A 31 10.14 5.82 2.34
C CYS A 31 10.75 5.66 0.94
N ASN A 32 10.20 4.71 0.17
CA ASN A 32 10.61 4.42 -1.21
C ASN A 32 9.73 5.12 -2.26
N PHE A 33 8.68 5.83 -1.84
CA PHE A 33 7.80 6.54 -2.76
C PHE A 33 8.46 7.80 -3.35
N ALA A 34 7.96 8.21 -4.52
CA ALA A 34 8.25 9.52 -5.08
C ALA A 34 7.57 10.60 -4.23
N VAL A 35 8.35 11.26 -3.40
CA VAL A 35 7.89 12.28 -2.46
C VAL A 35 8.43 13.63 -2.89
N ASP A 36 7.53 14.62 -2.97
CA ASP A 36 7.84 16.04 -3.14
C ASP A 36 7.56 16.77 -1.83
N VAL A 37 8.54 17.51 -1.33
CA VAL A 37 8.44 18.25 -0.07
C VAL A 37 8.20 19.76 -0.29
N SER A 38 7.86 20.16 -1.52
CA SER A 38 7.52 21.53 -1.83
C SER A 38 6.37 22.04 -0.98
N THR A 39 6.52 23.26 -0.49
CA THR A 39 5.47 24.02 0.21
C THR A 39 4.80 25.04 -0.69
N ASP A 40 5.22 25.15 -1.94
CA ASP A 40 4.65 26.06 -2.92
C ASP A 40 3.25 25.59 -3.36
N GLU A 41 2.25 26.36 -3.00
CA GLU A 41 0.85 26.04 -3.33
C GLU A 41 0.60 26.04 -4.84
N GLN A 42 1.35 26.81 -5.64
CA GLN A 42 1.20 26.84 -7.09
C GLN A 42 1.63 25.51 -7.71
N ILE A 43 2.65 24.86 -7.16
CA ILE A 43 3.06 23.50 -7.57
C ILE A 43 1.94 22.52 -7.27
N HIS A 44 1.33 22.59 -6.08
CA HIS A 44 0.21 21.73 -5.70
C HIS A 44 -1.02 21.94 -6.61
N ILE A 45 -1.36 23.20 -6.92
CA ILE A 45 -2.46 23.54 -7.82
C ILE A 45 -2.20 22.99 -9.21
N GLY A 46 -1.02 23.28 -9.78
CA GLY A 46 -0.63 22.81 -11.12
C GLY A 46 -0.63 21.29 -11.24
N TYR A 47 -0.18 20.62 -10.19
CA TYR A 47 -0.20 19.16 -10.12
C TYR A 47 -1.62 18.59 -10.11
N VAL A 48 -2.50 19.13 -9.26
CA VAL A 48 -3.92 18.70 -9.21
C VAL A 48 -4.62 18.98 -10.54
N ASP A 49 -4.34 20.12 -11.19
CA ASP A 49 -4.85 20.42 -12.52
C ASP A 49 -4.42 19.37 -13.54
N ALA A 50 -3.15 18.97 -13.51
CA ALA A 50 -2.63 17.93 -14.38
C ALA A 50 -3.27 16.57 -14.08
N LEU A 51 -3.38 16.19 -12.79
CA LEU A 51 -4.00 14.93 -12.36
C LEU A 51 -5.46 14.82 -12.80
N LEU A 52 -6.23 15.90 -12.70
CA LEU A 52 -7.61 15.95 -13.17
C LEU A 52 -7.71 15.91 -14.70
N ARG A 53 -6.77 16.52 -15.42
CA ARG A 53 -6.68 16.38 -16.88
C ARG A 53 -6.38 14.94 -17.28
N GLU A 54 -5.42 14.27 -16.62
CA GLU A 54 -5.13 12.87 -16.87
C GLU A 54 -6.36 12.00 -16.61
N LEU A 55 -7.05 12.18 -15.49
CA LEU A 55 -8.30 11.47 -15.19
C LEU A 55 -9.33 11.65 -16.32
N ASN A 56 -9.50 12.87 -16.80
CA ASN A 56 -10.45 13.18 -17.88
C ASN A 56 -10.05 12.53 -19.22
N THR A 57 -8.77 12.30 -19.50
CA THR A 57 -8.35 11.57 -20.72
C THR A 57 -8.80 10.11 -20.72
N HIS A 58 -9.19 9.58 -19.57
CA HIS A 58 -9.68 8.21 -19.39
C HIS A 58 -11.19 8.14 -19.11
N ALA A 59 -11.91 9.28 -19.19
CA ALA A 59 -13.31 9.37 -18.76
C ALA A 59 -14.24 8.40 -19.51
N ASP A 60 -14.08 8.26 -20.84
CA ASP A 60 -14.90 7.36 -21.64
C ASP A 60 -14.75 5.90 -21.21
N TRP A 61 -13.51 5.47 -20.98
CA TRP A 61 -13.24 4.11 -20.48
C TRP A 61 -13.74 3.92 -19.05
N LEU A 62 -13.46 4.88 -18.15
CA LEU A 62 -13.90 4.84 -16.77
C LEU A 62 -15.42 4.81 -16.64
N GLY A 63 -16.15 5.53 -17.52
CA GLY A 63 -17.60 5.53 -17.56
C GLY A 63 -18.22 4.20 -17.99
N GLN A 64 -17.47 3.34 -18.69
CA GLN A 64 -17.90 2.02 -19.15
C GLN A 64 -17.38 0.87 -18.29
N THR A 65 -16.46 1.15 -17.36
CA THR A 65 -15.78 0.16 -16.51
C THR A 65 -16.33 0.21 -15.11
N LYS A 66 -16.64 -0.94 -14.51
CA LYS A 66 -17.01 -1.00 -13.10
C LYS A 66 -15.77 -0.81 -12.22
N ILE A 67 -15.68 0.32 -11.57
CA ILE A 67 -14.58 0.60 -10.61
C ILE A 67 -14.89 -0.09 -9.29
N ARG A 68 -14.02 -1.00 -8.86
CA ARG A 68 -14.17 -1.83 -7.66
C ARG A 68 -13.58 -1.19 -6.41
N GLY A 69 -12.69 -0.22 -6.57
CA GLY A 69 -12.07 0.51 -5.46
C GLY A 69 -11.21 1.65 -5.97
N ILE A 70 -11.09 2.69 -5.14
CA ILE A 70 -10.30 3.89 -5.43
C ILE A 70 -9.39 4.16 -4.23
N ASP A 71 -8.08 4.26 -4.46
CA ASP A 71 -7.11 4.67 -3.45
C ASP A 71 -6.47 5.99 -3.84
N ILE A 72 -6.42 6.93 -2.90
CA ILE A 72 -5.70 8.20 -3.01
C ILE A 72 -4.54 8.14 -2.02
N GLY A 73 -3.35 7.91 -2.54
CA GLY A 73 -2.15 7.64 -1.74
C GLY A 73 -0.89 8.27 -2.27
N GLY A 74 0.25 7.78 -1.80
CA GLY A 74 1.58 8.13 -2.29
C GLY A 74 2.46 8.84 -1.27
N GLY A 75 2.40 10.17 -1.20
CA GLY A 75 3.01 10.97 -0.15
C GLY A 75 2.05 11.11 1.04
N THR A 76 1.40 12.25 1.10
CA THR A 76 0.33 12.53 2.08
C THR A 76 -0.76 13.34 1.33
N PRO A 77 -1.76 12.68 0.74
CA PRO A 77 -2.78 13.36 -0.06
C PRO A 77 -3.48 14.50 0.66
N THR A 78 -3.71 14.36 1.97
CA THR A 78 -4.30 15.41 2.81
C THR A 78 -3.40 16.63 3.02
N ARG A 79 -2.17 16.62 2.49
CA ARG A 79 -1.31 17.81 2.40
C ARG A 79 -1.89 18.86 1.44
N LEU A 80 -2.69 18.46 0.48
CA LEU A 80 -3.44 19.35 -0.41
C LEU A 80 -4.37 20.26 0.39
N SER A 81 -4.68 21.45 -0.14
CA SER A 81 -5.66 22.36 0.47
C SER A 81 -7.07 21.77 0.41
N GLY A 82 -7.97 22.24 1.26
CA GLY A 82 -9.37 21.80 1.27
C GLY A 82 -10.04 21.96 -0.10
N ARG A 83 -9.76 23.08 -0.82
CA ARG A 83 -10.26 23.32 -2.19
C ARG A 83 -9.76 22.25 -3.18
N GLN A 84 -8.51 21.85 -3.08
CA GLN A 84 -7.95 20.82 -3.98
C GLN A 84 -8.54 19.44 -3.67
N LEU A 85 -8.72 19.09 -2.38
CA LEU A 85 -9.37 17.85 -1.96
C LEU A 85 -10.82 17.81 -2.44
N GLU A 86 -11.57 18.91 -2.32
CA GLU A 86 -12.94 19.00 -2.84
C GLU A 86 -13.00 18.78 -4.35
N ARG A 87 -12.06 19.35 -5.11
CA ARG A 87 -11.96 19.14 -6.56
C ARG A 87 -11.68 17.68 -6.92
N LEU A 88 -10.80 17.01 -6.19
CA LEU A 88 -10.53 15.58 -6.39
C LEU A 88 -11.78 14.73 -6.09
N CYS A 89 -12.43 14.97 -4.95
CA CYS A 89 -13.65 14.23 -4.59
C CYS A 89 -14.74 14.40 -5.64
N ARG A 90 -15.00 15.62 -6.10
CA ARG A 90 -15.99 15.91 -7.14
C ARG A 90 -15.68 15.21 -8.46
N ALA A 91 -14.40 15.15 -8.85
CA ALA A 91 -13.99 14.48 -10.07
C ALA A 91 -14.12 12.95 -9.99
N LEU A 92 -14.04 12.38 -8.79
CA LEU A 92 -14.17 10.94 -8.56
C LEU A 92 -15.62 10.50 -8.32
N GLU A 93 -16.54 11.40 -8.00
CA GLU A 93 -17.93 11.10 -7.67
C GLU A 93 -18.63 10.18 -8.70
N PRO A 94 -18.48 10.38 -10.03
CA PRO A 94 -19.13 9.51 -11.03
C PRO A 94 -18.69 8.04 -10.92
N TYR A 95 -17.49 7.77 -10.41
CA TYR A 95 -16.90 6.43 -10.35
C TYR A 95 -17.14 5.74 -9.02
N THR A 96 -17.54 6.46 -7.98
CA THR A 96 -17.77 5.90 -6.63
C THR A 96 -19.08 5.11 -6.54
N GLN A 97 -20.08 5.43 -7.36
CA GLN A 97 -21.39 4.79 -7.33
C GLN A 97 -21.39 3.37 -7.93
N SER A 98 -20.42 3.05 -8.78
CA SER A 98 -20.33 1.76 -9.48
C SER A 98 -19.58 0.67 -8.72
N THR A 99 -19.01 0.98 -7.56
CA THR A 99 -18.03 0.10 -6.91
C THR A 99 -18.60 -1.20 -6.34
N GLY A 100 -19.84 -1.18 -5.88
CA GLY A 100 -20.47 -2.34 -5.24
C GLY A 100 -19.78 -2.80 -3.93
N HIS A 101 -18.77 -2.06 -3.46
CA HIS A 101 -18.05 -2.31 -2.21
C HIS A 101 -18.52 -1.35 -1.11
N ALA A 102 -18.50 -1.85 0.15
CA ALA A 102 -18.88 -1.04 1.30
C ALA A 102 -17.92 0.16 1.56
N PHE A 103 -16.65 0.07 1.06
CA PHE A 103 -15.62 1.10 1.28
C PHE A 103 -14.82 1.35 -0.01
N PRO A 104 -15.43 1.95 -1.03
CA PRO A 104 -14.81 2.07 -2.34
C PRO A 104 -13.67 3.07 -2.41
N VAL A 105 -13.72 4.16 -1.60
CA VAL A 105 -12.70 5.22 -1.63
C VAL A 105 -11.91 5.26 -0.33
N SER A 106 -10.60 5.13 -0.44
CA SER A 106 -9.64 5.23 0.66
C SER A 106 -8.65 6.36 0.42
N ILE A 107 -8.25 7.06 1.48
CA ILE A 107 -7.26 8.13 1.45
C ILE A 107 -6.24 7.96 2.58
N GLU A 108 -5.01 8.41 2.32
CA GLU A 108 -3.93 8.45 3.32
C GLU A 108 -3.83 9.82 3.99
N THR A 109 -3.51 9.80 5.30
CA THR A 109 -3.31 11.01 6.12
C THR A 109 -2.21 10.81 7.17
N THR A 110 -1.94 11.86 7.94
CA THR A 110 -1.03 11.83 9.09
C THR A 110 -1.72 12.33 10.36
N PRO A 111 -1.25 11.94 11.55
CA PRO A 111 -1.79 12.43 12.82
C PRO A 111 -1.83 13.95 12.91
N ARG A 112 -0.80 14.65 12.39
CA ARG A 112 -0.76 16.10 12.40
C ARG A 112 -1.92 16.72 11.63
N ILE A 113 -2.11 16.32 10.39
CA ILE A 113 -3.17 16.89 9.55
C ILE A 113 -4.55 16.55 10.12
N ALA A 114 -4.78 15.29 10.46
CA ALA A 114 -6.06 14.86 11.00
C ALA A 114 -6.41 15.51 12.35
N SER A 115 -5.39 15.88 13.17
CA SER A 115 -5.62 16.56 14.45
C SER A 115 -5.81 18.07 14.33
N GLN A 116 -5.13 18.71 13.36
CA GLN A 116 -5.06 20.19 13.26
C GLN A 116 -5.98 20.78 12.18
N GLU A 117 -6.38 19.97 11.18
CA GLU A 117 -7.13 20.45 10.02
C GLU A 117 -8.46 19.67 9.84
N PRO A 118 -9.37 19.66 10.86
CA PRO A 118 -10.60 18.84 10.83
C PRO A 118 -11.56 19.22 9.69
N ASP A 119 -11.50 20.44 9.18
CA ASP A 119 -12.31 20.86 8.03
C ASP A 119 -12.00 20.03 6.78
N LYS A 120 -10.75 19.63 6.56
CA LYS A 120 -10.37 18.73 5.46
C LYS A 120 -11.02 17.36 5.61
N LEU A 121 -11.13 16.85 6.83
CA LEU A 121 -11.80 15.58 7.12
C LEU A 121 -13.28 15.64 6.76
N SER A 122 -13.93 16.75 7.10
CA SER A 122 -15.34 17.00 6.74
C SER A 122 -15.54 17.09 5.22
N ILE A 123 -14.62 17.71 4.50
CA ILE A 123 -14.63 17.77 3.01
C ILE A 123 -14.52 16.36 2.44
N LEU A 124 -13.58 15.56 2.90
CA LEU A 124 -13.34 14.20 2.42
C LEU A 124 -14.52 13.27 2.68
N SER A 125 -15.08 13.31 3.91
CA SER A 125 -16.23 12.48 4.28
C SER A 125 -17.47 12.81 3.44
N ARG A 126 -17.78 14.09 3.26
CA ARG A 126 -18.87 14.54 2.36
C ARG A 126 -18.59 14.23 0.89
N GLY A 127 -17.31 14.19 0.52
CA GLY A 127 -16.85 13.86 -0.83
C GLY A 127 -16.81 12.37 -1.14
N GLY A 128 -17.38 11.51 -0.28
CA GLY A 128 -17.53 10.07 -0.52
C GLY A 128 -16.34 9.21 -0.11
N VAL A 129 -15.33 9.77 0.59
CA VAL A 129 -14.26 8.98 1.19
C VAL A 129 -14.80 8.24 2.41
N GLN A 130 -14.64 6.92 2.45
CA GLN A 130 -15.20 6.09 3.52
C GLN A 130 -14.13 5.45 4.40
N ARG A 131 -12.92 5.24 3.87
CA ARG A 131 -11.78 4.68 4.58
C ARG A 131 -10.64 5.69 4.66
N VAL A 132 -10.04 5.82 5.82
CA VAL A 132 -8.82 6.61 6.03
C VAL A 132 -7.73 5.70 6.58
N SER A 133 -6.54 5.75 5.95
CA SER A 133 -5.31 5.15 6.49
C SER A 133 -4.45 6.24 7.08
N MET A 134 -4.16 6.16 8.37
CA MET A 134 -3.35 7.16 9.06
C MET A 134 -1.98 6.59 9.42
N GLY A 135 -0.94 7.16 8.82
CA GLY A 135 0.43 6.77 9.07
C GLY A 135 0.95 7.26 10.41
N VAL A 136 0.86 6.45 11.46
CA VAL A 136 1.41 6.73 12.79
C VAL A 136 2.87 6.32 12.88
N GLN A 137 3.19 5.13 12.43
CA GLN A 137 4.49 4.46 12.33
C GLN A 137 5.07 4.00 13.68
N SER A 138 5.10 4.84 14.70
CA SER A 138 5.50 4.55 16.07
C SER A 138 5.00 5.66 17.01
N PHE A 139 4.86 5.35 18.28
CA PHE A 139 4.65 6.35 19.33
C PHE A 139 5.93 6.71 20.07
N ASN A 140 7.06 6.10 19.74
CA ASN A 140 8.36 6.44 20.30
C ASN A 140 8.98 7.61 19.53
N ALA A 141 9.07 8.78 20.18
CA ALA A 141 9.59 10.00 19.55
C ALA A 141 11.07 9.90 19.13
N ALA A 142 11.89 9.15 19.88
CA ALA A 142 13.30 8.95 19.55
C ALA A 142 13.43 8.08 18.29
N THR A 143 12.68 6.98 18.21
CA THR A 143 12.62 6.12 17.02
C THR A 143 12.18 6.89 15.78
N LEU A 144 11.12 7.71 15.89
CA LEU A 144 10.64 8.55 14.78
C LEU A 144 11.68 9.56 14.32
N ALA A 145 12.42 10.16 15.26
CA ALA A 145 13.48 11.13 14.92
C ALA A 145 14.62 10.50 14.11
N LEU A 146 15.00 9.24 14.41
CA LEU A 146 16.02 8.50 13.67
C LEU A 146 15.67 8.31 12.19
N VAL A 147 14.39 8.22 11.86
CA VAL A 147 13.90 8.02 10.49
C VAL A 147 13.41 9.33 9.82
N ASN A 148 13.80 10.48 10.36
CA ASN A 148 13.41 11.81 9.86
C ASN A 148 11.88 12.00 9.83
N ARG A 149 11.16 11.40 10.78
CA ARG A 149 9.73 11.63 10.92
C ARG A 149 9.49 12.61 12.08
N ARG A 150 8.73 13.66 11.79
CA ARG A 150 8.42 14.68 12.80
C ARG A 150 7.54 14.07 13.90
N ARG A 151 7.72 14.58 15.11
CA ARG A 151 6.98 14.20 16.31
C ARG A 151 5.47 14.38 16.09
N GLN A 152 4.69 13.31 16.19
CA GLN A 152 3.23 13.33 15.97
C GLN A 152 2.47 12.52 17.05
N VAL A 153 3.18 12.10 18.10
CA VAL A 153 2.69 11.16 19.11
C VAL A 153 1.46 11.72 19.85
N GLU A 154 1.53 12.98 20.29
CA GLU A 154 0.48 13.65 21.07
C GLU A 154 -0.76 14.02 20.25
N GLN A 155 -0.63 13.96 18.91
CA GLN A 155 -1.70 14.33 17.98
C GLN A 155 -2.56 13.13 17.58
N THR A 156 -2.09 11.90 17.80
CA THR A 156 -2.76 10.69 17.27
C THR A 156 -4.13 10.47 17.92
N GLU A 157 -4.26 10.68 19.21
CA GLU A 157 -5.54 10.53 19.92
C GLU A 157 -6.57 11.56 19.43
N ARG A 158 -6.14 12.82 19.31
CA ARG A 158 -7.00 13.89 18.76
C ARG A 158 -7.35 13.63 17.30
N ALA A 159 -6.40 13.14 16.51
CA ALA A 159 -6.63 12.75 15.13
C ALA A 159 -7.70 11.66 15.02
N MET A 160 -7.61 10.62 15.85
CA MET A 160 -8.61 9.54 15.90
C MET A 160 -10.01 10.07 16.30
N ALA A 161 -10.07 10.97 17.30
CA ALA A 161 -11.34 11.60 17.69
C ALA A 161 -11.95 12.40 16.52
N ASN A 162 -11.15 13.22 15.84
CA ASN A 162 -11.59 14.02 14.70
C ASN A 162 -12.05 13.14 13.52
N LEU A 163 -11.32 12.06 13.21
CA LEU A 163 -11.69 11.11 12.16
C LEU A 163 -13.03 10.44 12.45
N ARG A 164 -13.27 10.04 13.70
CA ARG A 164 -14.56 9.48 14.11
C ARG A 164 -15.68 10.51 14.04
N ALA A 165 -15.44 11.71 14.51
CA ALA A 165 -16.40 12.81 14.46
C ALA A 165 -16.78 13.19 13.02
N ALA A 166 -15.84 13.05 12.07
CA ALA A 166 -16.10 13.26 10.64
C ALA A 166 -16.93 12.14 10.00
N GLY A 167 -17.16 11.01 10.67
CA GLY A 167 -18.05 9.93 10.24
C GLY A 167 -17.43 8.92 9.25
N PHE A 168 -16.11 8.81 9.20
CA PHE A 168 -15.47 7.77 8.37
C PHE A 168 -15.83 6.37 8.87
N GLN A 169 -16.14 5.48 7.95
CA GLN A 169 -16.65 4.14 8.25
C GLN A 169 -15.55 3.15 8.59
N ARG A 170 -14.32 3.38 8.10
CA ARG A 170 -13.14 2.55 8.36
C ARG A 170 -11.92 3.40 8.63
N LEU A 171 -11.31 3.15 9.77
CA LEU A 171 -10.07 3.79 10.20
C LEU A 171 -8.97 2.73 10.30
N ASN A 172 -7.91 2.91 9.53
CA ASN A 172 -6.71 2.10 9.58
C ASN A 172 -5.56 2.90 10.19
N LEU A 173 -4.79 2.27 11.06
CA LEU A 173 -3.54 2.84 11.55
C LEU A 173 -2.36 2.04 10.98
N ASP A 174 -1.43 2.75 10.34
CA ASP A 174 -0.18 2.17 9.88
C ASP A 174 0.88 2.36 10.95
N ILE A 175 1.54 1.26 11.30
CA ILE A 175 2.66 1.25 12.25
C ILE A 175 3.77 0.37 11.71
N ILE A 176 5.02 0.63 12.11
CA ILE A 176 6.19 -0.05 11.56
C ILE A 176 6.94 -0.74 12.69
N PHE A 177 7.23 -2.02 12.51
CA PHE A 177 8.19 -2.76 13.36
C PHE A 177 9.54 -2.90 12.68
N GLY A 178 10.57 -3.11 13.48
CA GLY A 178 11.93 -3.21 12.98
C GLY A 178 12.54 -1.85 12.60
N LEU A 179 12.01 -0.75 13.12
CA LEU A 179 12.62 0.56 12.96
C LEU A 179 14.02 0.61 13.62
N PRO A 180 14.95 1.44 13.11
CA PRO A 180 16.25 1.61 13.70
C PRO A 180 16.17 1.95 15.20
N GLY A 181 16.90 1.22 16.03
CA GLY A 181 16.93 1.43 17.47
C GLY A 181 15.65 1.04 18.22
N GLN A 182 14.62 0.55 17.51
CA GLN A 182 13.38 0.08 18.16
C GLN A 182 13.64 -1.24 18.89
N SER A 183 13.37 -1.26 20.18
CA SER A 183 13.40 -2.50 20.99
C SER A 183 12.06 -3.25 20.88
N LEU A 184 12.05 -4.52 21.30
CA LEU A 184 10.81 -5.29 21.44
C LEU A 184 9.83 -4.64 22.42
N SER A 185 10.34 -4.05 23.51
CA SER A 185 9.52 -3.33 24.49
C SER A 185 8.90 -2.05 23.90
N ASP A 186 9.64 -1.30 23.07
CA ASP A 186 9.10 -0.14 22.37
C ASP A 186 7.98 -0.54 21.41
N TRP A 187 8.20 -1.64 20.67
CA TRP A 187 7.21 -2.19 19.77
C TRP A 187 5.92 -2.61 20.49
N LEU A 188 6.04 -3.33 21.60
CA LEU A 188 4.89 -3.73 22.41
C LEU A 188 4.15 -2.51 23.00
N ALA A 189 4.88 -1.50 23.46
CA ALA A 189 4.27 -0.25 23.92
C ALA A 189 3.52 0.48 22.81
N ASP A 190 4.04 0.50 21.59
CA ASP A 190 3.34 1.03 20.41
C ASP A 190 2.03 0.28 20.17
N LEU A 191 2.03 -1.05 20.27
CA LEU A 191 0.84 -1.89 20.10
C LEU A 191 -0.22 -1.63 21.17
N GLU A 192 0.16 -1.46 22.45
CA GLU A 192 -0.79 -1.13 23.50
C GLU A 192 -1.52 0.19 23.21
N ARG A 193 -0.83 1.18 22.68
CA ARG A 193 -1.47 2.44 22.28
C ARG A 193 -2.41 2.27 21.10
N ILE A 194 -2.02 1.46 20.08
CA ILE A 194 -2.91 1.11 18.97
C ILE A 194 -4.17 0.41 19.47
N ILE A 195 -4.03 -0.55 20.38
CA ILE A 195 -5.14 -1.31 20.95
C ILE A 195 -6.08 -0.36 21.70
N ALA A 196 -5.56 0.57 22.50
CA ALA A 196 -6.35 1.56 23.20
C ALA A 196 -7.12 2.52 22.26
N LEU A 197 -6.55 2.84 21.10
CA LEU A 197 -7.20 3.67 20.07
C LEU A 197 -8.30 2.93 19.30
N THR A 198 -8.37 1.61 19.39
CA THR A 198 -9.41 0.76 18.78
C THR A 198 -9.72 1.06 17.29
N PRO A 199 -8.73 1.13 16.38
CA PRO A 199 -9.02 1.29 14.96
C PRO A 199 -9.74 0.07 14.40
N ASP A 200 -10.38 0.20 13.23
CA ASP A 200 -11.03 -0.92 12.54
C ASP A 200 -10.02 -1.90 11.96
N SER A 201 -8.88 -1.38 11.50
CA SER A 201 -7.75 -2.18 11.00
C SER A 201 -6.40 -1.60 11.40
N VAL A 202 -5.40 -2.45 11.40
CA VAL A 202 -4.00 -2.09 11.68
C VAL A 202 -3.14 -2.70 10.58
N THR A 203 -2.24 -1.90 10.01
CA THR A 203 -1.20 -2.41 9.13
C THR A 203 0.15 -2.30 9.83
N THR A 204 0.80 -3.44 10.05
CA THR A 204 2.11 -3.53 10.70
C THR A 204 3.17 -3.72 9.63
N TYR A 205 3.66 -2.63 9.05
CA TYR A 205 4.70 -2.72 8.03
C TYR A 205 6.02 -3.16 8.63
N ASP A 206 6.74 -3.99 7.85
CA ASP A 206 8.12 -4.30 8.11
C ASP A 206 9.04 -3.19 7.59
N CYS A 207 9.99 -2.75 8.41
CA CYS A 207 10.98 -1.76 8.00
C CYS A 207 12.12 -2.43 7.22
N LEU A 208 11.89 -2.65 5.92
CA LEU A 208 12.94 -3.15 5.04
C LEU A 208 13.73 -1.99 4.44
N TYR A 209 14.90 -1.70 5.02
CA TYR A 209 15.83 -0.76 4.43
C TYR A 209 16.53 -1.36 3.21
N ARG A 210 16.02 -1.06 2.04
CA ARG A 210 16.67 -1.35 0.75
C ARG A 210 17.29 -0.11 0.12
N GLY A 211 17.62 0.90 0.92
CA GLY A 211 18.13 2.17 0.44
C GLY A 211 19.62 2.14 0.11
N LYS A 212 20.01 2.83 -0.97
CA LYS A 212 21.38 3.29 -1.21
C LYS A 212 21.48 4.72 -0.67
N GLY A 213 22.52 5.05 0.07
CA GLY A 213 22.82 6.42 0.45
C GLY A 213 23.08 6.68 1.93
N ARG A 214 23.28 7.97 2.27
CA ARG A 214 23.69 8.42 3.62
C ARG A 214 22.73 7.99 4.74
N ALA A 215 21.45 7.80 4.44
CA ALA A 215 20.48 7.33 5.41
C ALA A 215 20.78 5.87 5.83
N LEU A 216 21.12 4.99 4.89
CA LEU A 216 21.42 3.59 5.17
C LEU A 216 22.67 3.46 6.05
N THR A 217 23.76 4.19 5.75
CA THR A 217 25.00 4.12 6.53
C THR A 217 24.84 4.58 7.97
N LYS A 218 23.92 5.52 8.24
CA LYS A 218 23.64 6.01 9.60
C LYS A 218 22.72 5.05 10.39
N ILE A 219 21.86 4.33 9.70
CA ILE A 219 20.74 3.58 10.29
C ILE A 219 21.06 2.07 10.33
N ALA A 220 21.79 1.54 9.34
CA ALA A 220 22.11 0.12 9.24
C ALA A 220 22.68 -0.51 10.53
N PRO A 221 23.57 0.16 11.30
CA PRO A 221 24.10 -0.40 12.55
C PRO A 221 23.05 -0.57 13.65
N THR A 222 21.90 0.06 13.54
CA THR A 222 20.83 0.06 14.57
C THR A 222 19.57 -0.69 14.11
N THR A 223 19.62 -1.36 12.96
CA THR A 223 18.52 -2.21 12.50
C THR A 223 18.49 -3.53 13.26
N PRO A 224 17.30 -4.10 13.55
CA PRO A 224 17.19 -5.40 14.20
C PRO A 224 17.86 -6.53 13.39
N THR A 225 18.39 -7.52 14.08
CA THR A 225 18.80 -8.79 13.45
C THR A 225 17.57 -9.55 12.92
N PRO A 226 17.73 -10.51 11.99
CA PRO A 226 16.61 -11.32 11.50
C PRO A 226 15.81 -12.01 12.63
N ALA A 227 16.50 -12.51 13.67
CA ALA A 227 15.84 -13.14 14.82
C ALA A 227 15.03 -12.12 15.65
N GLN A 228 15.58 -10.94 15.91
CA GLN A 228 14.86 -9.87 16.59
C GLN A 228 13.63 -9.40 15.78
N TYR A 229 13.80 -9.32 14.48
CA TYR A 229 12.74 -8.94 13.54
C TYR A 229 11.60 -9.98 13.55
N GLY A 230 11.93 -11.29 13.51
CA GLY A 230 10.95 -12.36 13.66
C GLY A 230 10.22 -12.30 15.00
N ALA A 231 10.97 -12.11 16.11
CA ALA A 231 10.40 -11.98 17.45
C ALA A 231 9.46 -10.77 17.59
N MET A 232 9.78 -9.64 16.96
CA MET A 232 8.88 -8.47 16.93
C MET A 232 7.57 -8.77 16.18
N TYR A 233 7.66 -9.46 15.05
CA TYR A 233 6.45 -9.85 14.31
C TYR A 233 5.59 -10.82 15.13
N ASP A 234 6.19 -11.87 15.69
CA ASP A 234 5.48 -12.90 16.46
C ASP A 234 4.75 -12.29 17.65
N ALA A 235 5.45 -11.45 18.42
CA ALA A 235 4.87 -10.73 19.54
C ALA A 235 3.74 -9.80 19.12
N GLY A 236 3.89 -9.09 17.97
CA GLY A 236 2.87 -8.23 17.41
C GLY A 236 1.64 -9.00 16.95
N TYR A 237 1.84 -10.11 16.24
CA TYR A 237 0.77 -10.99 15.79
C TYR A 237 -0.03 -11.54 16.99
N GLU A 238 0.67 -12.09 17.98
CA GLU A 238 0.05 -12.63 19.19
C GLU A 238 -0.74 -11.54 19.93
N ARG A 239 -0.14 -10.38 20.14
CA ARG A 239 -0.76 -9.30 20.92
C ARG A 239 -2.01 -8.73 20.24
N LEU A 240 -1.97 -8.49 18.91
CA LEU A 240 -3.13 -8.00 18.17
C LEU A 240 -4.25 -9.05 18.10
N THR A 241 -3.91 -10.33 17.89
CA THR A 241 -4.93 -11.39 17.84
C THR A 241 -5.59 -11.63 19.19
N GLN A 242 -4.85 -11.59 20.29
CA GLN A 242 -5.40 -11.61 21.66
C GLN A 242 -6.32 -10.43 21.94
N ALA A 243 -6.04 -9.28 21.35
CA ALA A 243 -6.86 -8.07 21.50
C ALA A 243 -8.07 -8.01 20.52
N GLY A 244 -8.30 -9.06 19.73
CA GLY A 244 -9.49 -9.24 18.90
C GLY A 244 -9.36 -8.74 17.46
N TRP A 245 -8.15 -8.52 16.96
CA TRP A 245 -7.91 -8.39 15.53
C TRP A 245 -7.68 -9.76 14.89
N HIS A 246 -7.98 -9.88 13.61
CA HIS A 246 -7.88 -11.12 12.84
C HIS A 246 -6.94 -10.93 11.66
N ALA A 247 -6.05 -11.89 11.47
CA ALA A 247 -5.16 -12.01 10.32
C ALA A 247 -4.67 -13.46 10.18
N SER A 248 -4.33 -13.90 8.98
CA SER A 248 -3.53 -15.11 8.82
C SER A 248 -2.10 -14.83 9.28
N TYR A 249 -1.43 -15.83 9.87
CA TYR A 249 -0.04 -15.68 10.24
C TYR A 249 0.83 -15.38 9.00
N GLY A 250 1.75 -14.46 9.11
CA GLY A 250 2.52 -13.92 7.99
C GLY A 250 1.91 -12.68 7.34
N SER A 251 0.65 -12.34 7.66
CA SER A 251 0.03 -11.09 7.23
C SER A 251 0.57 -9.90 8.00
N VAL A 252 0.68 -8.78 7.31
CA VAL A 252 0.96 -7.48 7.93
C VAL A 252 -0.32 -6.65 8.13
N ASN A 253 -1.46 -7.16 7.69
CA ASN A 253 -2.76 -6.48 7.77
C ASN A 253 -3.69 -7.22 8.74
N PHE A 254 -4.26 -6.48 9.68
CA PHE A 254 -5.13 -6.99 10.72
C PHE A 254 -6.47 -6.26 10.69
N SER A 255 -7.58 -6.99 10.76
CA SER A 255 -8.93 -6.43 10.83
C SER A 255 -9.64 -6.83 12.12
N ARG A 256 -10.49 -5.95 12.64
CA ARG A 256 -11.42 -6.33 13.71
C ARG A 256 -12.57 -7.21 13.22
N ARG A 257 -12.76 -7.31 11.93
CA ARG A 257 -13.75 -8.19 11.30
C ARG A 257 -13.10 -9.39 10.68
N ARG A 258 -13.69 -10.57 10.89
CA ARG A 258 -13.17 -11.85 10.38
C ARG A 258 -13.29 -12.00 8.88
N ASP A 259 -14.25 -11.32 8.28
CA ASP A 259 -14.60 -11.34 6.87
C ASP A 259 -13.89 -10.26 6.03
N GLU A 260 -13.04 -9.45 6.67
CA GLU A 260 -12.28 -8.38 6.01
C GLU A 260 -10.77 -8.58 6.16
N THR A 261 -10.03 -8.18 5.14
CA THR A 261 -8.54 -8.22 5.17
C THR A 261 -7.91 -7.07 5.95
N GLY A 262 -8.70 -6.03 6.27
CA GLY A 262 -8.21 -4.80 6.90
C GLY A 262 -7.62 -3.79 5.93
N THR A 263 -7.58 -4.10 4.62
CA THR A 263 -7.04 -3.21 3.58
C THR A 263 -8.15 -2.47 2.83
N SER A 264 -7.78 -1.57 1.91
CA SER A 264 -8.74 -0.95 0.99
C SER A 264 -9.21 -1.95 -0.07
N ALA A 265 -10.39 -1.69 -0.65
CA ALA A 265 -10.91 -2.46 -1.77
C ALA A 265 -9.96 -2.44 -2.99
N CYS A 266 -9.29 -1.31 -3.24
CA CYS A 266 -8.31 -1.19 -4.29
C CYS A 266 -7.07 -2.05 -4.00
N PHE A 267 -6.55 -2.03 -2.78
CA PHE A 267 -5.37 -2.80 -2.40
C PHE A 267 -5.65 -4.32 -2.45
N GLU A 268 -6.80 -4.76 -1.90
CA GLU A 268 -7.22 -6.15 -1.93
C GLU A 268 -7.46 -6.64 -3.36
N GLY A 269 -8.22 -5.90 -4.16
CA GLY A 269 -8.49 -6.25 -5.55
C GLY A 269 -7.22 -6.36 -6.40
N ARG A 270 -6.20 -5.52 -6.12
CA ARG A 270 -4.91 -5.58 -6.80
C ARG A 270 -4.06 -6.78 -6.37
N LEU A 271 -4.00 -7.08 -5.09
CA LEU A 271 -3.08 -8.07 -4.53
C LEU A 271 -3.64 -9.49 -4.50
N LEU A 272 -4.91 -9.64 -4.16
CA LEU A 272 -5.54 -10.96 -4.05
C LEU A 272 -6.37 -11.33 -5.29
N ASP A 273 -7.19 -10.42 -5.80
CA ASP A 273 -8.04 -10.73 -6.97
C ASP A 273 -7.28 -10.54 -8.29
N GLY A 274 -6.16 -9.79 -8.26
CA GLY A 274 -5.36 -9.53 -9.44
C GLY A 274 -6.11 -8.72 -10.49
N LEU A 275 -7.04 -7.86 -10.07
CA LEU A 275 -7.78 -6.98 -10.94
C LEU A 275 -6.85 -6.01 -11.68
N PRO A 276 -7.18 -5.65 -12.92
CA PRO A 276 -6.48 -4.58 -13.60
C PRO A 276 -6.67 -3.27 -12.84
N TYR A 277 -5.66 -2.39 -12.92
CA TYR A 277 -5.74 -1.08 -12.29
C TYR A 277 -5.11 0.01 -13.14
N LEU A 278 -5.72 1.18 -13.07
CA LEU A 278 -5.21 2.43 -13.63
C LEU A 278 -4.61 3.26 -12.50
N GLY A 279 -3.35 3.63 -12.64
CA GLY A 279 -2.68 4.58 -11.76
C GLY A 279 -2.47 5.92 -12.44
N LEU A 280 -2.90 7.00 -11.79
CA LEU A 280 -2.79 8.37 -12.24
C LEU A 280 -1.81 9.15 -11.36
N GLY A 281 -1.14 10.13 -11.94
CA GLY A 281 -0.14 10.94 -11.25
C GLY A 281 1.29 10.46 -11.51
N ASN A 282 2.28 11.25 -11.07
CA ASN A 282 3.68 10.89 -11.18
C ASN A 282 3.99 9.61 -10.39
N TYR A 283 4.94 8.82 -10.88
CA TYR A 283 5.34 7.54 -10.25
C TYR A 283 4.22 6.49 -10.14
N ALA A 284 2.99 6.80 -10.56
CA ALA A 284 1.90 5.85 -10.57
C ALA A 284 2.18 4.72 -11.56
N SER A 285 1.69 3.52 -11.25
CA SER A 285 1.76 2.39 -12.16
C SER A 285 0.38 1.90 -12.54
N SER A 286 0.25 1.29 -13.72
CA SER A 286 -0.98 0.64 -14.19
C SER A 286 -0.65 -0.78 -14.64
N LEU A 287 -1.57 -1.73 -14.39
CA LEU A 287 -1.38 -3.13 -14.75
C LEU A 287 -2.65 -3.73 -15.33
N ARG A 288 -2.50 -4.47 -16.43
CA ARG A 288 -3.51 -5.38 -16.94
C ARG A 288 -2.86 -6.61 -17.56
N GLY A 289 -3.34 -7.77 -17.18
CA GLY A 289 -2.69 -9.01 -17.59
C GLY A 289 -1.23 -9.00 -17.16
N ASN A 290 -0.33 -9.05 -18.11
CA ASN A 290 1.11 -9.01 -17.89
C ASN A 290 1.74 -7.64 -18.19
N ARG A 291 1.00 -6.70 -18.80
CA ARG A 291 1.52 -5.35 -19.10
C ARG A 291 1.49 -4.46 -17.89
N TRP A 292 2.66 -4.00 -17.47
CA TRP A 292 2.86 -3.11 -16.34
C TRP A 292 3.53 -1.82 -16.82
N SER A 293 2.86 -0.68 -16.64
CA SER A 293 3.38 0.63 -17.03
C SER A 293 3.64 1.51 -15.81
N PHE A 294 4.52 2.49 -16.00
CA PHE A 294 4.94 3.42 -14.96
C PHE A 294 5.01 4.84 -15.50
N ASN A 295 4.38 5.76 -14.81
CA ASN A 295 4.46 7.18 -15.12
C ASN A 295 5.81 7.76 -14.65
N THR A 296 6.21 8.87 -15.24
CA THR A 296 7.45 9.58 -14.88
C THR A 296 7.53 9.87 -13.38
N TYR A 297 8.75 9.83 -12.85
CA TYR A 297 9.02 10.01 -11.42
C TYR A 297 8.82 11.45 -10.95
N SER A 298 9.20 12.42 -11.77
CA SER A 298 9.25 13.86 -11.43
C SER A 298 7.86 14.48 -11.47
N VAL A 299 7.52 15.28 -10.45
CA VAL A 299 6.29 16.12 -10.41
C VAL A 299 6.31 17.12 -11.57
N GLY A 300 7.45 17.75 -11.83
CA GLY A 300 7.60 18.73 -12.91
C GLY A 300 7.40 18.13 -14.28
N ASP A 301 8.09 17.01 -14.59
CA ASP A 301 7.95 16.32 -15.87
C ASP A 301 6.54 15.80 -16.11
N TYR A 302 5.93 15.24 -15.07
CA TYR A 302 4.54 14.79 -15.13
C TYR A 302 3.59 15.93 -15.50
N THR A 303 3.67 17.03 -14.76
CA THR A 303 2.82 18.22 -15.00
C THR A 303 3.05 18.80 -16.39
N GLN A 304 4.29 18.88 -16.84
CA GLN A 304 4.64 19.38 -18.16
C GLN A 304 4.07 18.47 -19.27
N ARG A 305 4.27 17.15 -19.17
CA ARG A 305 3.76 16.19 -20.16
C ARG A 305 2.24 16.27 -20.29
N ILE A 306 1.52 16.25 -19.17
CA ILE A 306 0.06 16.33 -19.19
C ILE A 306 -0.43 17.65 -19.78
N ASN A 307 0.21 18.78 -19.43
CA ASN A 307 -0.13 20.09 -19.96
C ASN A 307 0.10 20.19 -21.48
N ALA A 308 1.08 19.47 -21.99
CA ALA A 308 1.37 19.36 -23.42
C ALA A 308 0.48 18.31 -24.14
N GLY A 309 -0.46 17.67 -23.46
CA GLY A 309 -1.29 16.57 -24.02
C GLY A 309 -0.50 15.28 -24.28
N ALA A 310 0.72 15.17 -23.74
CA ALA A 310 1.57 14.00 -23.90
C ALA A 310 1.22 12.90 -22.88
N ASN A 311 1.62 11.66 -23.20
CA ASN A 311 1.47 10.53 -22.31
C ASN A 311 2.48 10.63 -21.13
N PRO A 312 2.04 10.55 -19.87
CA PRO A 312 2.95 10.57 -18.71
C PRO A 312 3.74 9.27 -18.55
N CYS A 313 3.36 8.19 -19.22
CA CYS A 313 4.05 6.92 -19.14
C CYS A 313 5.50 7.06 -19.63
N GLU A 314 6.44 6.68 -18.78
CA GLU A 314 7.87 6.72 -19.09
C GLU A 314 8.35 5.40 -19.66
N TYR A 315 7.92 4.29 -19.07
CA TYR A 315 8.22 2.96 -19.54
C TYR A 315 7.12 1.97 -19.18
N TYR A 316 7.08 0.88 -19.91
CA TYR A 316 6.25 -0.29 -19.60
C TYR A 316 7.08 -1.57 -19.69
N TYR A 317 6.60 -2.59 -19.01
CA TYR A 317 7.20 -3.90 -18.99
C TYR A 317 6.13 -4.96 -19.17
N ASP A 318 6.28 -5.80 -20.17
CA ASP A 318 5.44 -6.96 -20.39
C ASP A 318 6.04 -8.13 -19.59
N LEU A 319 5.46 -8.40 -18.43
CA LEU A 319 5.90 -9.46 -17.51
C LEU A 319 5.84 -10.83 -18.21
N PRO A 320 6.95 -11.57 -18.30
CA PRO A 320 6.91 -12.99 -18.63
C PRO A 320 5.96 -13.76 -17.69
N ALA A 321 5.38 -14.85 -18.17
CA ALA A 321 4.37 -15.60 -17.40
C ALA A 321 4.87 -15.98 -16.00
N GLY A 322 6.12 -16.46 -15.87
CA GLY A 322 6.70 -16.80 -14.56
C GLY A 322 6.87 -15.59 -13.64
N GLU A 323 7.18 -14.41 -14.17
CA GLU A 323 7.29 -13.18 -13.39
C GLU A 323 5.91 -12.67 -12.95
N ALA A 324 4.89 -12.80 -13.79
CA ALA A 324 3.52 -12.47 -13.43
C ALA A 324 3.00 -13.37 -12.30
N GLN A 325 3.30 -14.68 -12.34
CA GLN A 325 3.00 -15.63 -11.28
C GLN A 325 3.74 -15.30 -9.98
N ALA A 326 5.05 -15.06 -10.05
CA ALA A 326 5.88 -14.67 -8.91
C ALA A 326 5.35 -13.38 -8.26
N LYS A 327 5.04 -12.37 -9.08
CA LYS A 327 4.47 -11.10 -8.59
C LYS A 327 3.17 -11.33 -7.83
N TYR A 328 2.28 -12.17 -8.35
CA TYR A 328 1.02 -12.50 -7.68
C TYR A 328 1.27 -13.20 -6.33
N ILE A 329 2.15 -14.19 -6.29
CA ILE A 329 2.52 -14.91 -5.06
C ILE A 329 3.08 -13.95 -4.02
N LEU A 330 4.02 -13.09 -4.41
CA LEU A 330 4.63 -12.10 -3.51
C LEU A 330 3.61 -11.13 -2.93
N TYR A 331 2.64 -10.72 -3.73
CA TYR A 331 1.55 -9.86 -3.29
C TYR A 331 0.60 -10.58 -2.32
N SER A 332 0.23 -11.82 -2.62
CA SER A 332 -0.62 -12.65 -1.75
C SER A 332 0.03 -12.91 -0.38
N LEU A 333 1.36 -13.06 -0.33
CA LEU A 333 2.11 -13.24 0.91
C LEU A 333 2.09 -12.02 1.85
N ASN A 334 1.63 -10.84 1.41
CA ASN A 334 1.32 -9.74 2.32
C ASN A 334 0.10 -10.02 3.22
N TYR A 335 -0.70 -11.03 2.86
CA TYR A 335 -1.81 -11.54 3.66
C TYR A 335 -1.48 -12.86 4.37
N GLY A 336 -0.22 -13.32 4.27
CA GLY A 336 0.27 -14.54 4.93
C GLY A 336 -0.12 -15.85 4.25
N PHE A 337 -0.76 -15.81 3.08
CA PHE A 337 -1.17 -17.01 2.36
C PHE A 337 -1.21 -16.80 0.84
N ILE A 338 -1.23 -17.91 0.10
CA ILE A 338 -1.47 -17.97 -1.34
C ILE A 338 -2.73 -18.80 -1.55
N ASP A 339 -3.74 -18.22 -2.22
CA ASP A 339 -5.00 -18.90 -2.53
C ASP A 339 -4.86 -19.69 -3.85
N GLU A 340 -4.93 -21.03 -3.75
CA GLU A 340 -4.80 -21.96 -4.87
C GLU A 340 -5.89 -21.74 -5.94
N GLN A 341 -7.12 -21.45 -5.50
CA GLN A 341 -8.22 -21.26 -6.44
C GLN A 341 -8.11 -19.94 -7.20
N ARG A 342 -7.71 -18.85 -6.51
CA ARG A 342 -7.44 -17.56 -7.13
C ARG A 342 -6.26 -17.65 -8.10
N PHE A 343 -5.19 -18.35 -7.71
CA PHE A 343 -4.02 -18.60 -8.56
C PHE A 343 -4.44 -19.36 -9.82
N ARG A 344 -5.18 -20.47 -9.69
CA ARG A 344 -5.66 -21.27 -10.82
C ARG A 344 -6.58 -20.49 -11.76
N ARG A 345 -7.53 -19.71 -11.22
CA ARG A 345 -8.39 -18.85 -12.05
C ARG A 345 -7.59 -17.86 -12.88
N ARG A 346 -6.51 -17.32 -12.31
CA ARG A 346 -5.70 -16.29 -12.96
C ARG A 346 -4.75 -16.85 -14.02
N PHE A 347 -4.13 -17.98 -13.75
CA PHE A 347 -3.03 -18.51 -14.58
C PHE A 347 -3.38 -19.81 -15.33
N GLY A 348 -4.56 -20.38 -15.13
CA GLY A 348 -5.02 -21.60 -15.82
C GLY A 348 -4.41 -22.91 -15.30
N LEU A 349 -3.50 -22.85 -14.31
CA LEU A 349 -2.82 -24.01 -13.71
C LEU A 349 -2.74 -23.84 -12.19
N GLY A 350 -2.59 -24.95 -11.47
CA GLY A 350 -2.45 -24.95 -10.01
C GLY A 350 -1.06 -24.50 -9.57
N LEU A 351 -0.98 -24.01 -8.34
CA LEU A 351 0.29 -23.59 -7.75
C LEU A 351 1.29 -24.75 -7.65
N GLN A 352 0.80 -25.95 -7.31
CA GLN A 352 1.63 -27.16 -7.23
C GLN A 352 2.12 -27.63 -8.59
N GLU A 353 1.36 -27.37 -9.67
CA GLU A 353 1.80 -27.63 -11.05
C GLU A 353 2.89 -26.62 -11.50
N ALA A 354 2.72 -25.35 -11.09
CA ALA A 354 3.65 -24.28 -11.46
C ALA A 354 4.96 -24.33 -10.65
N TYR A 355 4.90 -24.68 -9.36
CA TYR A 355 6.01 -24.61 -8.40
C TYR A 355 6.20 -25.89 -7.56
N PRO A 356 6.33 -27.08 -8.19
CA PRO A 356 6.38 -28.34 -7.44
C PRO A 356 7.61 -28.45 -6.54
N ARG A 357 8.77 -27.97 -6.98
CA ARG A 357 10.04 -28.04 -6.23
C ARG A 357 10.06 -27.05 -5.08
N GLU A 358 9.61 -25.84 -5.32
CA GLU A 358 9.54 -24.76 -4.36
C GLU A 358 8.59 -25.09 -3.20
N LEU A 359 7.43 -25.62 -3.53
CA LEU A 359 6.45 -26.07 -2.52
C LEU A 359 6.93 -27.29 -1.74
N ALA A 360 7.56 -28.27 -2.41
CA ALA A 360 8.15 -29.41 -1.71
C ALA A 360 9.24 -28.94 -0.72
N TYR A 361 10.14 -28.05 -1.15
CA TYR A 361 11.13 -27.46 -0.27
C TYR A 361 10.51 -26.71 0.90
N ALA A 362 9.55 -25.83 0.62
CA ALA A 362 8.88 -25.02 1.65
C ALA A 362 8.17 -25.90 2.69
N THR A 363 7.51 -26.98 2.24
CA THR A 363 6.80 -27.91 3.14
C THR A 363 7.79 -28.74 3.97
N THR A 364 8.81 -29.32 3.34
CA THR A 364 9.81 -30.16 4.03
C THR A 364 10.56 -29.36 5.10
N ASN A 365 10.82 -28.07 4.85
CA ASN A 365 11.50 -27.18 5.80
C ASN A 365 10.53 -26.45 6.74
N GLY A 366 9.25 -26.78 6.73
CA GLY A 366 8.23 -26.19 7.59
C GLY A 366 8.03 -24.68 7.40
N LEU A 367 8.26 -24.17 6.19
CA LEU A 367 8.11 -22.74 5.87
C LEU A 367 6.67 -22.40 5.47
N LEU A 368 6.04 -23.28 4.67
CA LEU A 368 4.65 -23.18 4.27
C LEU A 368 3.90 -24.46 4.65
N CYS A 369 2.62 -24.32 4.95
CA CYS A 369 1.71 -25.43 5.18
C CYS A 369 0.43 -25.26 4.37
N GLN A 370 -0.09 -26.37 3.84
CA GLN A 370 -1.37 -26.36 3.15
C GLN A 370 -2.52 -26.44 4.16
N ARG A 371 -3.49 -25.55 4.03
CA ARG A 371 -4.71 -25.48 4.85
C ARG A 371 -5.92 -25.36 3.92
N GLY A 372 -6.52 -26.49 3.57
CA GLY A 372 -7.60 -26.52 2.56
C GLY A 372 -7.09 -26.02 1.21
N SER A 373 -7.70 -24.98 0.67
CA SER A 373 -7.33 -24.36 -0.61
C SER A 373 -6.25 -23.26 -0.50
N HIS A 374 -5.60 -23.12 0.67
CA HIS A 374 -4.60 -22.08 0.88
C HIS A 374 -3.25 -22.68 1.27
N TRP A 375 -2.18 -22.04 0.79
CA TRP A 375 -0.80 -22.25 1.25
C TRP A 375 -0.44 -21.11 2.19
N GLY A 376 -0.42 -21.37 3.49
CA GLY A 376 -0.16 -20.38 4.53
C GLY A 376 1.28 -20.43 5.03
N VAL A 377 1.78 -19.29 5.48
CA VAL A 377 3.05 -19.21 6.23
C VAL A 377 2.89 -19.98 7.54
N THR A 378 3.86 -20.85 7.84
CA THR A 378 3.86 -21.63 9.09
C THR A 378 4.11 -20.71 10.28
N THR A 379 3.32 -20.86 11.33
CA THR A 379 3.46 -20.07 12.56
C THR A 379 4.86 -20.19 13.15
N GLY A 380 5.46 -19.07 13.60
CA GLY A 380 6.82 -19.00 14.09
C GLY A 380 7.88 -19.00 12.99
N ARG A 381 7.52 -18.73 11.72
CA ARG A 381 8.46 -18.70 10.59
C ARG A 381 8.55 -17.35 9.89
N PHE A 382 8.10 -16.28 10.53
CA PHE A 382 8.17 -14.95 9.92
C PHE A 382 9.60 -14.47 9.67
N GLU A 383 10.56 -14.85 10.51
CA GLU A 383 11.98 -14.57 10.28
C GLU A 383 12.50 -15.07 8.92
N HIS A 384 11.84 -16.10 8.37
CA HIS A 384 12.17 -16.70 7.06
C HIS A 384 11.32 -16.16 5.91
N MET A 385 10.53 -15.09 6.11
CA MET A 385 9.65 -14.54 5.07
C MET A 385 10.43 -14.14 3.80
N HIS A 386 11.66 -13.66 3.95
CA HIS A 386 12.54 -13.35 2.82
C HIS A 386 12.92 -14.60 2.00
N ILE A 387 13.15 -15.75 2.66
CA ILE A 387 13.40 -17.04 2.01
C ILE A 387 12.13 -17.50 1.31
N ILE A 388 10.98 -17.49 2.00
CA ILE A 388 9.68 -17.89 1.45
C ILE A 388 9.38 -17.12 0.17
N ARG A 389 9.55 -15.80 0.19
CA ARG A 389 9.35 -14.97 -0.99
C ARG A 389 10.33 -15.28 -2.12
N SER A 390 11.61 -15.50 -1.80
CA SER A 390 12.66 -15.74 -2.80
C SER A 390 12.52 -17.10 -3.50
N LEU A 391 11.88 -18.10 -2.89
CA LEU A 391 11.60 -19.39 -3.53
C LEU A 391 10.85 -19.21 -4.86
N PHE A 392 9.93 -18.27 -4.92
CA PHE A 392 9.07 -18.05 -6.08
C PHE A 392 9.62 -17.03 -7.08
N TYR A 393 10.82 -16.46 -6.85
CA TYR A 393 11.44 -15.59 -7.84
C TYR A 393 11.87 -16.38 -9.08
N PRO A 394 11.66 -15.84 -10.29
CA PRO A 394 12.25 -16.40 -11.48
C PRO A 394 13.77 -16.49 -11.38
N THR A 395 14.36 -17.47 -12.04
CA THR A 395 15.82 -17.71 -12.00
C THR A 395 16.61 -16.45 -12.34
N ALA A 396 16.23 -15.75 -13.41
CA ALA A 396 16.89 -14.49 -13.80
C ALA A 396 16.83 -13.41 -12.71
N ALA A 397 15.72 -13.30 -11.98
CA ALA A 397 15.61 -12.36 -10.86
C ALA A 397 16.50 -12.77 -9.68
N ARG A 398 16.61 -14.07 -9.39
CA ARG A 398 17.51 -14.59 -8.34
C ARG A 398 18.98 -14.33 -8.69
N GLU A 399 19.38 -14.64 -9.93
CA GLU A 399 20.74 -14.39 -10.41
C GLU A 399 21.10 -12.91 -10.36
N TRP A 400 20.19 -12.03 -10.77
CA TRP A 400 20.41 -10.59 -10.66
C TRP A 400 20.56 -10.12 -9.21
N LEU A 401 19.71 -10.60 -8.30
CA LEU A 401 19.79 -10.25 -6.88
C LEU A 401 21.07 -10.73 -6.21
N THR A 402 21.65 -11.85 -6.67
CA THR A 402 22.92 -12.39 -6.16
C THR A 402 24.15 -11.72 -6.77
N SER A 403 23.99 -10.97 -7.86
CA SER A 403 25.05 -10.19 -8.51
C SER A 403 25.21 -8.77 -7.95
N LEU A 404 24.32 -8.31 -7.08
CA LEU A 404 24.37 -7.01 -6.41
C LEU A 404 25.22 -7.04 -5.14
#